data_2d94d3d0fcf480e99e6c146a5bca6d76
#
_entry.id   2d94d3d0fcf480e99e6c146a5bca6d76
#
_cell.length_a   1.000
_cell.length_b   1.000
_cell.length_c   1.000
_cell.angle_alpha   90.00
_cell.angle_beta   90.00
_cell.angle_gamma   90.00
#
_symmetry.space_group_name_H-M   'P 1'
#
loop_
_entity.id
_entity.type
_entity.pdbx_description
1 polymer ?
#
loop_
_entity_poly.entity_id
_entity_poly.type
_entity_poly.pdbx_seq_one_letter_code
_entity_poly.pdbx_strand_id
1 'polypeptide(L)'
;MNKNKYVFAQLVEFLDKDKFRHLVDKYNGNRYVKSFTCWNQLLALMFGQLSNRESLRDVVVALEAHHTKCYHLGIGRNPIAKTTFASANQNRDYRIFEDFAFFMMEQARKKQATDIFKLKGHVYAFDSTTIPLCLSIFWWAKFRKKKGGVKTHVLYDLETQVPAYFHISTASVHDSKAMKYIPYEPGSYYVFDRGYNAFKELYKIHLHESFFVVRAKKNLQFKCIRWRRRLPKNVLTDSVIELTDIITRQKYPERLRLVKYRDENQDREFVFLTNAFHLTSLEIAELYKNRWQVELFFKWLKQHLKIKKFWGTTENAVRIQISTAIISYCLVAIVQHDMQLKRSTYEILQILSISLTDKTCLKELFEKTNFNNVKELNSFLFPGLFD
;
A
#
# COMPACT_ATOMS: atom_id res chain seq x y z
N MET A 1 -22.73 18.55 3.54
CA MET A 1 -22.44 17.74 2.34
C MET A 1 -23.68 17.72 1.45
N ASN A 2 -23.52 17.97 0.14
CA ASN A 2 -24.63 18.07 -0.81
C ASN A 2 -25.28 16.71 -1.07
N LYS A 3 -26.52 16.52 -0.60
CA LYS A 3 -27.32 15.29 -0.79
C LYS A 3 -27.59 14.91 -2.27
N ASN A 4 -27.19 15.73 -3.24
CA ASN A 4 -27.47 15.51 -4.68
C ASN A 4 -26.27 15.11 -5.53
N LYS A 5 -25.08 14.91 -4.94
CA LYS A 5 -23.89 14.46 -5.68
C LYS A 5 -23.77 12.94 -5.67
N TYR A 6 -23.30 12.38 -6.76
CA TYR A 6 -22.95 10.95 -6.83
C TYR A 6 -21.85 10.58 -5.84
N VAL A 7 -21.88 9.37 -5.29
CA VAL A 7 -20.87 8.84 -4.35
C VAL A 7 -19.46 9.03 -4.90
N PHE A 8 -19.20 8.68 -6.15
CA PHE A 8 -17.88 8.87 -6.76
C PHE A 8 -17.47 10.34 -6.80
N ALA A 9 -18.38 11.25 -7.14
CA ALA A 9 -18.08 12.68 -7.14
C ALA A 9 -17.75 13.23 -5.75
N GLN A 10 -18.42 12.72 -4.71
CA GLN A 10 -18.11 13.07 -3.32
C GLN A 10 -16.71 12.56 -2.92
N LEU A 11 -16.30 11.35 -3.37
CA LEU A 11 -14.96 10.85 -3.14
C LEU A 11 -13.88 11.70 -3.83
N VAL A 12 -14.15 12.13 -5.07
CA VAL A 12 -13.22 12.97 -5.86
C VAL A 12 -12.95 14.33 -5.20
N GLU A 13 -13.84 14.84 -4.36
CA GLU A 13 -13.64 16.08 -3.60
C GLU A 13 -12.47 16.01 -2.59
N PHE A 14 -12.09 14.81 -2.16
CA PHE A 14 -10.92 14.59 -1.28
C PHE A 14 -9.59 14.56 -2.04
N LEU A 15 -9.60 14.60 -3.38
CA LEU A 15 -8.40 14.70 -4.19
C LEU A 15 -8.01 16.17 -4.40
N ASP A 16 -6.73 16.48 -4.19
CA ASP A 16 -6.18 17.80 -4.50
C ASP A 16 -5.98 17.96 -6.02
N LYS A 17 -6.99 18.55 -6.67
CA LYS A 17 -7.00 18.77 -8.12
C LYS A 17 -5.93 19.76 -8.57
N ASP A 18 -5.61 20.75 -7.76
CA ASP A 18 -4.62 21.78 -8.10
C ASP A 18 -3.21 21.20 -8.02
N LYS A 19 -2.92 20.37 -7.01
CA LYS A 19 -1.68 19.59 -6.94
C LYS A 19 -1.52 18.68 -8.14
N PHE A 20 -2.59 17.95 -8.52
CA PHE A 20 -2.54 17.09 -9.70
C PHE A 20 -2.28 17.89 -10.98
N ARG A 21 -2.97 19.04 -11.16
CA ARG A 21 -2.76 19.93 -12.30
C ARG A 21 -1.30 20.41 -12.38
N HIS A 22 -0.71 20.84 -11.26
CA HIS A 22 0.70 21.22 -11.22
C HIS A 22 1.64 20.09 -11.71
N LEU A 23 1.36 18.85 -11.33
CA LEU A 23 2.13 17.68 -11.80
C LEU A 23 1.92 17.43 -13.31
N VAL A 24 0.68 17.57 -13.79
CA VAL A 24 0.39 17.46 -15.23
C VAL A 24 1.17 18.49 -16.02
N ASP A 25 1.24 19.74 -15.55
CA ASP A 25 1.98 20.82 -16.18
C ASP A 25 3.50 20.58 -16.13
N LYS A 26 4.02 20.13 -14.97
CA LYS A 26 5.44 19.74 -14.80
C LYS A 26 5.92 18.71 -15.84
N TYR A 27 5.07 17.75 -16.18
CA TYR A 27 5.41 16.68 -17.13
C TYR A 27 4.75 16.84 -18.50
N ASN A 28 4.17 17.99 -18.83
CA ASN A 28 3.48 18.28 -20.09
C ASN A 28 2.42 17.22 -20.47
N GLY A 29 1.73 16.64 -19.47
CA GLY A 29 0.85 15.50 -19.65
C GLY A 29 -0.38 15.75 -20.51
N ASN A 30 -0.83 17.01 -20.63
CA ASN A 30 -1.95 17.43 -21.48
C ASN A 30 -1.52 18.07 -22.81
N ARG A 31 -0.22 18.01 -23.18
CA ARG A 31 0.24 18.55 -24.47
C ARG A 31 -0.48 17.84 -25.60
N TYR A 32 -1.07 18.61 -26.52
CA TYR A 32 -1.86 18.16 -27.67
C TYR A 32 -3.12 17.34 -27.31
N VAL A 33 -3.57 17.36 -26.05
CA VAL A 33 -4.79 16.68 -25.63
C VAL A 33 -6.02 17.55 -25.91
N LYS A 34 -6.99 17.02 -26.69
CA LYS A 34 -8.22 17.74 -27.07
C LYS A 34 -9.35 17.59 -26.02
N SER A 35 -9.60 16.38 -25.56
CA SER A 35 -10.78 16.10 -24.69
C SER A 35 -10.48 15.21 -23.49
N PHE A 36 -9.70 14.14 -23.65
CA PHE A 36 -9.42 13.18 -22.58
C PHE A 36 -8.15 13.58 -21.82
N THR A 37 -8.28 14.48 -20.84
CA THR A 37 -7.17 15.00 -20.03
C THR A 37 -6.57 13.96 -19.08
N CYS A 38 -5.39 14.25 -18.48
CA CYS A 38 -4.80 13.40 -17.44
C CYS A 38 -5.72 13.26 -16.23
N TRP A 39 -6.49 14.30 -15.89
CA TRP A 39 -7.49 14.23 -14.81
C TRP A 39 -8.62 13.27 -15.16
N ASN A 40 -9.18 13.35 -16.36
CA ASN A 40 -10.19 12.40 -16.80
C ASN A 40 -9.67 10.96 -16.81
N GLN A 41 -8.39 10.76 -17.22
CA GLN A 41 -7.74 9.45 -17.17
C GLN A 41 -7.62 8.93 -15.73
N LEU A 42 -7.15 9.75 -14.79
CA LEU A 42 -7.06 9.37 -13.37
C LEU A 42 -8.41 8.92 -12.85
N LEU A 43 -9.46 9.75 -13.04
CA LEU A 43 -10.79 9.45 -12.56
C LEU A 43 -11.42 8.21 -13.21
N ALA A 44 -11.21 8.02 -14.53
CA ALA A 44 -11.70 6.83 -15.23
C ALA A 44 -10.99 5.55 -14.73
N LEU A 45 -9.67 5.60 -14.46
CA LEU A 45 -8.92 4.49 -13.87
C LEU A 45 -9.41 4.19 -12.44
N MET A 46 -9.58 5.22 -11.61
CA MET A 46 -10.09 5.06 -10.23
C MET A 46 -11.50 4.50 -10.23
N PHE A 47 -12.39 5.01 -11.09
CA PHE A 47 -13.75 4.46 -11.25
C PHE A 47 -13.70 2.97 -11.60
N GLY A 48 -12.86 2.59 -12.57
CA GLY A 48 -12.70 1.19 -12.96
C GLY A 48 -12.19 0.30 -11.83
N GLN A 49 -11.23 0.77 -11.04
CA GLN A 49 -10.68 0.03 -9.90
C GLN A 49 -11.71 -0.10 -8.77
N LEU A 50 -12.32 1.01 -8.37
CA LEU A 50 -13.30 1.03 -7.28
C LEU A 50 -14.59 0.28 -7.64
N SER A 51 -15.03 0.29 -8.92
CA SER A 51 -16.17 -0.50 -9.41
C SER A 51 -15.81 -1.94 -9.82
N ASN A 52 -14.60 -2.39 -9.47
CA ASN A 52 -14.18 -3.78 -9.61
C ASN A 52 -14.09 -4.30 -11.07
N ARG A 53 -13.79 -3.42 -12.06
CA ARG A 53 -13.70 -3.78 -13.48
C ARG A 53 -12.44 -4.60 -13.77
N GLU A 54 -12.56 -5.61 -14.63
CA GLU A 54 -11.48 -6.56 -14.89
C GLU A 54 -10.61 -6.19 -16.09
N SER A 55 -11.12 -5.38 -17.00
CA SER A 55 -10.42 -4.97 -18.23
C SER A 55 -10.70 -3.53 -18.59
N LEU A 56 -9.83 -2.94 -19.43
CA LEU A 56 -10.06 -1.61 -19.98
C LEU A 56 -11.37 -1.53 -20.78
N ARG A 57 -11.75 -2.63 -21.45
CA ARG A 57 -13.05 -2.72 -22.15
C ARG A 57 -14.20 -2.59 -21.16
N ASP A 58 -14.14 -3.30 -20.03
CA ASP A 58 -15.20 -3.25 -19.03
C ASP A 58 -15.36 -1.88 -18.39
N VAL A 59 -14.22 -1.15 -18.22
CA VAL A 59 -14.25 0.25 -17.75
C VAL A 59 -14.98 1.13 -18.78
N VAL A 60 -14.64 1.00 -20.06
CA VAL A 60 -15.27 1.79 -21.14
C VAL A 60 -16.77 1.48 -21.22
N VAL A 61 -17.15 0.22 -21.23
CA VAL A 61 -18.58 -0.21 -21.26
C VAL A 61 -19.34 0.32 -20.04
N ALA A 62 -18.71 0.28 -18.85
CA ALA A 62 -19.34 0.83 -17.66
C ALA A 62 -19.53 2.36 -17.73
N LEU A 63 -18.55 3.08 -18.27
CA LEU A 63 -18.65 4.53 -18.48
C LEU A 63 -19.68 4.88 -19.57
N GLU A 64 -19.80 4.08 -20.63
CA GLU A 64 -20.83 4.21 -21.65
C GLU A 64 -22.23 3.99 -21.07
N ALA A 65 -22.42 2.94 -20.26
CA ALA A 65 -23.68 2.68 -19.58
C ALA A 65 -24.10 3.83 -18.65
N HIS A 66 -23.13 4.59 -18.14
CA HIS A 66 -23.34 5.76 -17.29
C HIS A 66 -23.04 7.10 -17.99
N HIS A 67 -23.09 7.16 -19.33
CA HIS A 67 -22.67 8.35 -20.11
C HIS A 67 -23.34 9.65 -19.64
N THR A 68 -24.63 9.62 -19.31
CA THR A 68 -25.37 10.79 -18.80
C THR A 68 -24.87 11.27 -17.44
N LYS A 69 -24.24 10.38 -16.65
CA LYS A 69 -23.70 10.66 -15.32
C LYS A 69 -22.23 11.09 -15.35
N CYS A 70 -21.46 10.76 -16.39
CA CYS A 70 -20.00 10.96 -16.46
C CYS A 70 -19.57 12.40 -16.17
N TYR A 71 -20.31 13.38 -16.65
CA TYR A 71 -20.04 14.79 -16.34
C TYR A 71 -20.14 15.08 -14.84
N HIS A 72 -21.19 14.59 -14.21
CA HIS A 72 -21.43 14.77 -12.77
C HIS A 72 -20.51 13.91 -11.89
N LEU A 73 -19.91 12.86 -12.44
CA LEU A 73 -18.84 12.07 -11.80
C LEU A 73 -17.47 12.77 -11.91
N GLY A 74 -17.37 13.88 -12.67
CA GLY A 74 -16.10 14.58 -12.92
C GLY A 74 -15.23 13.97 -14.02
N ILE A 75 -15.68 12.90 -14.68
CA ILE A 75 -14.91 12.16 -15.69
C ILE A 75 -14.92 12.88 -17.05
N GLY A 76 -15.92 13.73 -17.31
CA GLY A 76 -16.06 14.52 -18.54
C GLY A 76 -17.37 14.25 -19.28
N ARG A 77 -17.63 15.04 -20.32
CA ARG A 77 -18.88 14.94 -21.13
C ARG A 77 -18.76 14.01 -22.32
N ASN A 78 -17.54 13.91 -22.89
CA ASN A 78 -17.33 13.18 -24.11
C ASN A 78 -17.16 11.68 -23.85
N PRO A 79 -17.72 10.80 -24.70
CA PRO A 79 -17.46 9.38 -24.65
C PRO A 79 -15.96 9.07 -24.74
N ILE A 80 -15.50 8.09 -23.99
CA ILE A 80 -14.09 7.70 -23.98
C ILE A 80 -13.93 6.46 -24.83
N ALA A 81 -13.36 6.63 -26.04
CA ALA A 81 -13.03 5.48 -26.88
C ALA A 81 -11.93 4.63 -26.23
N LYS A 82 -12.05 3.30 -26.31
CA LYS A 82 -11.07 2.34 -25.77
C LYS A 82 -9.65 2.63 -26.31
N THR A 83 -9.52 2.98 -27.59
CA THR A 83 -8.25 3.31 -28.23
C THR A 83 -7.61 4.55 -27.63
N THR A 84 -8.40 5.61 -27.39
CA THR A 84 -7.95 6.85 -26.70
C THR A 84 -7.47 6.55 -25.29
N PHE A 85 -8.19 5.74 -24.55
CA PHE A 85 -7.81 5.36 -23.18
C PHE A 85 -6.53 4.52 -23.18
N ALA A 86 -6.43 3.52 -24.06
CA ALA A 86 -5.23 2.69 -24.19
C ALA A 86 -4.00 3.53 -24.59
N SER A 87 -4.15 4.44 -25.57
CA SER A 87 -3.07 5.36 -25.99
C SER A 87 -2.64 6.29 -24.84
N ALA A 88 -3.59 6.81 -24.05
CA ALA A 88 -3.27 7.61 -22.87
C ALA A 88 -2.46 6.82 -21.85
N ASN A 89 -2.84 5.57 -21.54
CA ASN A 89 -2.09 4.69 -20.62
C ASN A 89 -0.69 4.34 -21.16
N GLN A 90 -0.51 4.26 -22.46
CA GLN A 90 0.75 3.92 -23.09
C GLN A 90 1.72 5.11 -23.15
N ASN A 91 1.23 6.31 -23.45
CA ASN A 91 2.08 7.42 -23.89
C ASN A 91 2.20 8.56 -22.88
N ARG A 92 1.27 8.71 -21.92
CA ARG A 92 1.37 9.76 -20.91
C ARG A 92 2.40 9.38 -19.86
N ASP A 93 3.16 10.36 -19.41
CA ASP A 93 4.21 10.15 -18.42
C ASP A 93 3.66 9.59 -17.10
N TYR A 94 4.07 8.38 -16.74
CA TYR A 94 3.64 7.72 -15.51
C TYR A 94 4.00 8.50 -14.24
N ARG A 95 5.04 9.36 -14.30
CA ARG A 95 5.50 10.15 -13.15
C ARG A 95 4.44 11.12 -12.66
N ILE A 96 3.49 11.54 -13.50
CA ILE A 96 2.34 12.35 -13.08
C ILE A 96 1.55 11.61 -12.00
N PHE A 97 1.27 10.34 -12.22
CA PHE A 97 0.49 9.49 -11.33
C PHE A 97 1.32 9.00 -10.13
N GLU A 98 2.59 8.73 -10.33
CA GLU A 98 3.53 8.29 -9.30
C GLU A 98 3.80 9.41 -8.27
N ASP A 99 4.13 10.63 -8.74
CA ASP A 99 4.32 11.80 -7.86
C ASP A 99 3.03 12.15 -7.11
N PHE A 100 1.86 12.01 -7.77
CA PHE A 100 0.58 12.22 -7.10
C PHE A 100 0.26 11.12 -6.08
N ALA A 101 0.67 9.88 -6.33
CA ALA A 101 0.55 8.80 -5.34
C ALA A 101 1.40 9.10 -4.10
N PHE A 102 2.65 9.59 -4.26
CA PHE A 102 3.49 10.03 -3.14
C PHE A 102 2.83 11.16 -2.35
N PHE A 103 2.27 12.16 -3.03
CA PHE A 103 1.53 13.23 -2.36
C PHE A 103 0.34 12.69 -1.56
N MET A 104 -0.48 11.81 -2.15
CA MET A 104 -1.64 11.22 -1.46
C MET A 104 -1.25 10.35 -0.27
N MET A 105 -0.13 9.60 -0.36
CA MET A 105 0.42 8.85 0.78
C MET A 105 0.82 9.80 1.93
N GLU A 106 1.48 10.90 1.63
CA GLU A 106 1.85 11.90 2.63
C GLU A 106 0.61 12.51 3.32
N GLN A 107 -0.43 12.86 2.53
CA GLN A 107 -1.69 13.39 3.08
C GLN A 107 -2.40 12.36 3.99
N ALA A 108 -2.45 11.10 3.57
CA ALA A 108 -3.08 10.04 4.35
C ALA A 108 -2.31 9.77 5.67
N ARG A 109 -0.98 9.73 5.63
CA ARG A 109 -0.13 9.54 6.81
C ARG A 109 -0.29 10.66 7.83
N LYS A 110 -0.33 11.92 7.39
CA LYS A 110 -0.53 13.08 8.29
C LYS A 110 -1.84 13.02 9.09
N LYS A 111 -2.86 12.35 8.56
CA LYS A 111 -4.19 12.22 9.19
C LYS A 111 -4.28 11.03 10.15
N GLN A 112 -3.55 9.96 9.91
CA GLN A 112 -3.72 8.67 10.62
C GLN A 112 -2.64 8.40 11.69
N ALA A 113 -1.99 9.41 12.25
CA ALA A 113 -1.00 9.21 13.30
C ALA A 113 -1.62 8.47 14.51
N THR A 114 -1.06 7.30 14.83
CA THR A 114 -1.40 6.49 16.00
C THR A 114 -0.14 6.15 16.77
N ASP A 115 -0.21 6.03 18.08
CA ASP A 115 0.92 5.68 18.95
C ASP A 115 0.88 4.19 19.33
N ILE A 116 0.85 3.29 18.35
CA ILE A 116 0.76 1.84 18.59
C ILE A 116 1.97 1.35 19.38
N PHE A 117 3.18 1.78 19.02
CA PHE A 117 4.44 1.28 19.58
C PHE A 117 4.99 2.14 20.71
N LYS A 118 4.46 3.32 20.98
CA LYS A 118 4.97 4.29 21.98
C LYS A 118 6.47 4.58 21.81
N LEU A 119 6.99 4.51 20.60
CA LEU A 119 8.38 4.76 20.23
C LEU A 119 8.55 6.19 19.73
N LYS A 120 9.74 6.76 19.96
CA LYS A 120 10.12 8.02 19.31
C LYS A 120 10.60 7.68 17.89
N GLY A 121 9.85 8.07 16.87
CA GLY A 121 10.17 7.81 15.47
C GLY A 121 9.18 6.82 14.81
N HIS A 122 9.16 6.85 13.49
CA HIS A 122 8.25 6.00 12.71
C HIS A 122 8.67 4.53 12.68
N VAL A 123 7.70 3.64 12.58
CA VAL A 123 7.93 2.20 12.44
C VAL A 123 7.48 1.74 11.07
N TYR A 124 8.42 1.28 10.27
CA TYR A 124 8.19 0.86 8.89
C TYR A 124 8.40 -0.64 8.70
N ALA A 125 7.50 -1.30 7.97
CA ALA A 125 7.75 -2.61 7.39
C ALA A 125 8.10 -2.45 5.91
N PHE A 126 9.16 -3.10 5.46
CA PHE A 126 9.52 -3.14 4.05
C PHE A 126 9.36 -4.54 3.50
N ASP A 127 8.56 -4.68 2.46
CA ASP A 127 8.36 -5.94 1.78
C ASP A 127 8.04 -5.73 0.29
N SER A 128 7.97 -6.81 -0.47
CA SER A 128 7.65 -6.77 -1.90
C SER A 128 6.57 -7.78 -2.26
N THR A 129 5.81 -7.43 -3.29
CA THR A 129 4.87 -8.36 -3.89
C THR A 129 5.14 -8.52 -5.38
N THR A 130 5.15 -9.76 -5.86
CA THR A 130 5.31 -10.08 -7.27
C THR A 130 3.94 -10.27 -7.93
N ILE A 131 3.76 -9.66 -9.08
CA ILE A 131 2.60 -9.82 -9.95
C ILE A 131 3.10 -10.58 -11.18
N PRO A 132 2.71 -11.86 -11.36
CA PRO A 132 3.12 -12.65 -12.52
C PRO A 132 2.47 -12.11 -13.80
N LEU A 133 3.23 -12.06 -14.89
CA LEU A 133 2.81 -11.57 -16.19
C LEU A 133 3.10 -12.59 -17.28
N CYS A 134 2.25 -12.61 -18.30
CA CYS A 134 2.48 -13.38 -19.51
C CYS A 134 3.60 -12.73 -20.36
N LEU A 135 4.74 -13.40 -20.52
CA LEU A 135 5.92 -12.82 -21.16
C LEU A 135 5.70 -12.49 -22.64
N SER A 136 4.81 -13.21 -23.35
CA SER A 136 4.49 -12.91 -24.75
C SER A 136 3.80 -11.56 -24.93
N ILE A 137 3.12 -11.07 -23.91
CA ILE A 137 2.40 -9.79 -23.90
C ILE A 137 3.23 -8.69 -23.23
N PHE A 138 3.94 -9.04 -22.15
CA PHE A 138 4.76 -8.13 -21.34
C PHE A 138 6.24 -8.44 -21.51
N TRP A 139 6.75 -8.37 -22.73
CA TRP A 139 8.11 -8.74 -23.10
C TRP A 139 9.22 -8.01 -22.30
N TRP A 140 8.96 -6.81 -21.86
CA TRP A 140 9.86 -5.98 -21.05
C TRP A 140 9.99 -6.49 -19.59
N ALA A 141 9.00 -7.22 -19.09
CA ALA A 141 8.93 -7.70 -17.69
C ALA A 141 9.61 -9.08 -17.51
N LYS A 142 10.64 -9.42 -18.29
CA LYS A 142 11.33 -10.71 -18.23
C LYS A 142 11.91 -10.97 -16.84
N PHE A 143 11.58 -12.14 -16.28
CA PHE A 143 12.04 -12.59 -14.96
C PHE A 143 12.86 -13.89 -15.02
N ARG A 144 12.38 -14.90 -15.76
CA ARG A 144 13.05 -16.17 -16.06
C ARG A 144 12.86 -16.50 -17.53
N LYS A 145 13.55 -17.56 -18.04
CA LYS A 145 13.49 -17.95 -19.47
C LYS A 145 12.06 -17.94 -20.06
N LYS A 146 11.05 -18.37 -19.26
CA LYS A 146 9.64 -18.47 -19.71
C LYS A 146 8.63 -17.71 -18.82
N LYS A 147 9.08 -16.86 -17.87
CA LYS A 147 8.19 -16.15 -16.94
C LYS A 147 8.48 -14.65 -16.93
N GLY A 148 7.40 -13.85 -17.02
CA GLY A 148 7.41 -12.43 -16.78
C GLY A 148 6.85 -12.07 -15.40
N GLY A 149 7.17 -10.90 -14.91
CA GLY A 149 6.60 -10.37 -13.68
C GLY A 149 7.11 -9.00 -13.32
N VAL A 150 6.26 -8.28 -12.61
CA VAL A 150 6.56 -6.98 -11.99
C VAL A 150 6.55 -7.13 -10.49
N LYS A 151 7.44 -6.45 -9.82
CA LYS A 151 7.52 -6.37 -8.37
C LYS A 151 7.21 -4.96 -7.90
N THR A 152 6.32 -4.86 -6.92
CA THR A 152 6.10 -3.63 -6.19
C THR A 152 6.70 -3.79 -4.80
N HIS A 153 7.73 -3.01 -4.51
CA HIS A 153 8.37 -2.91 -3.20
C HIS A 153 7.71 -1.77 -2.45
N VAL A 154 7.34 -1.97 -1.20
CA VAL A 154 6.62 -0.97 -0.40
C VAL A 154 7.26 -0.83 0.96
N LEU A 155 7.50 0.41 1.35
CA LEU A 155 7.76 0.82 2.72
C LEU A 155 6.41 1.21 3.33
N TYR A 156 5.95 0.41 4.28
CA TYR A 156 4.63 0.55 4.88
C TYR A 156 4.77 1.06 6.31
N ASP A 157 4.14 2.15 6.61
CA ASP A 157 4.10 2.71 7.97
C ASP A 157 3.12 1.89 8.81
N LEU A 158 3.64 1.22 9.85
CA LEU A 158 2.85 0.33 10.69
C LEU A 158 1.93 1.07 11.65
N GLU A 159 2.22 2.32 11.96
CA GLU A 159 1.38 3.14 12.83
C GLU A 159 0.21 3.74 12.10
N THR A 160 0.47 4.38 10.97
CA THR A 160 -0.58 5.02 10.17
C THR A 160 -1.32 4.03 9.27
N GLN A 161 -0.81 2.81 9.10
CA GLN A 161 -1.33 1.79 8.19
C GLN A 161 -1.49 2.26 6.74
N VAL A 162 -0.56 3.11 6.31
CA VAL A 162 -0.50 3.69 4.95
C VAL A 162 0.91 3.46 4.37
N PRO A 163 1.05 3.19 3.06
CA PRO A 163 2.37 3.16 2.45
C PRO A 163 3.07 4.53 2.57
N ALA A 164 4.36 4.50 2.91
CA ALA A 164 5.21 5.68 2.98
C ALA A 164 6.06 5.89 1.72
N TYR A 165 6.41 4.78 1.07
CA TYR A 165 7.17 4.77 -0.18
C TYR A 165 6.87 3.51 -0.97
N PHE A 166 6.96 3.59 -2.30
CA PHE A 166 6.93 2.40 -3.16
C PHE A 166 7.90 2.53 -4.32
N HIS A 167 8.37 1.38 -4.81
CA HIS A 167 9.21 1.29 -5.99
C HIS A 167 8.78 0.11 -6.86
N ILE A 168 8.66 0.33 -8.16
CA ILE A 168 8.26 -0.69 -9.13
C ILE A 168 9.47 -1.16 -9.91
N SER A 169 9.71 -2.47 -9.95
CA SER A 169 10.79 -3.10 -10.70
C SER A 169 10.30 -4.33 -11.46
N THR A 170 11.11 -4.85 -12.36
CA THR A 170 10.89 -6.20 -12.89
C THR A 170 11.10 -7.24 -11.80
N ALA A 171 10.42 -8.38 -11.89
CA ALA A 171 10.56 -9.45 -10.91
C ALA A 171 11.95 -10.11 -10.87
N SER A 172 12.84 -9.78 -11.82
CA SER A 172 14.25 -10.18 -11.83
C SER A 172 15.08 -9.50 -10.73
N VAL A 173 14.66 -8.34 -10.24
CA VAL A 173 15.36 -7.63 -9.18
C VAL A 173 15.16 -8.37 -7.86
N HIS A 174 16.28 -8.76 -7.22
CA HIS A 174 16.23 -9.38 -5.90
C HIS A 174 15.74 -8.38 -4.84
N ASP A 175 14.91 -8.85 -3.90
CA ASP A 175 14.23 -7.99 -2.91
C ASP A 175 15.20 -7.11 -2.12
N SER A 176 16.32 -7.68 -1.67
CA SER A 176 17.35 -6.93 -0.93
C SER A 176 18.02 -5.81 -1.74
N LYS A 177 18.01 -5.88 -3.09
CA LYS A 177 18.55 -4.80 -3.93
C LYS A 177 17.64 -3.57 -3.94
N ALA A 178 16.35 -3.73 -3.62
CA ALA A 178 15.42 -2.62 -3.54
C ALA A 178 15.60 -1.77 -2.28
N MET A 179 16.27 -2.29 -1.24
CA MET A 179 16.57 -1.52 -0.03
C MET A 179 17.34 -0.23 -0.30
N LYS A 180 18.16 -0.19 -1.35
CA LYS A 180 18.93 1.01 -1.74
C LYS A 180 18.07 2.22 -2.13
N TYR A 181 16.79 1.99 -2.46
CA TYR A 181 15.85 3.04 -2.87
C TYR A 181 15.01 3.56 -1.70
N ILE A 182 15.12 2.95 -0.51
CA ILE A 182 14.38 3.39 0.68
C ILE A 182 14.92 4.75 1.13
N PRO A 183 14.07 5.76 1.30
CA PRO A 183 14.44 7.01 1.94
C PRO A 183 14.53 6.80 3.45
N TYR A 184 15.71 6.47 3.97
CA TYR A 184 15.92 6.26 5.40
C TYR A 184 15.80 7.57 6.18
N GLU A 185 15.02 7.55 7.25
CA GLU A 185 14.76 8.71 8.13
C GLU A 185 15.43 8.48 9.49
N PRO A 186 16.25 9.41 10.01
CA PRO A 186 16.89 9.29 11.32
C PRO A 186 15.87 9.00 12.45
N GLY A 187 16.25 8.16 13.41
CA GLY A 187 15.41 7.79 14.55
C GLY A 187 14.29 6.79 14.24
N SER A 188 14.09 6.41 12.97
CA SER A 188 13.03 5.49 12.56
C SER A 188 13.45 4.03 12.65
N TYR A 189 12.46 3.13 12.70
CA TYR A 189 12.63 1.68 12.82
C TYR A 189 12.19 0.98 11.55
N TYR A 190 13.03 0.09 11.01
CA TYR A 190 12.78 -0.63 9.76
C TYR A 190 12.70 -2.13 10.02
N VAL A 191 11.57 -2.74 9.71
CA VAL A 191 11.31 -4.17 9.95
C VAL A 191 11.35 -4.93 8.63
N PHE A 192 12.17 -6.01 8.59
CA PHE A 192 12.41 -6.78 7.37
C PHE A 192 12.27 -8.28 7.59
N ASP A 193 11.83 -9.01 6.57
CA ASP A 193 11.91 -10.47 6.56
C ASP A 193 13.34 -10.95 6.25
N ARG A 194 13.54 -12.27 6.35
CA ARG A 194 14.81 -12.97 6.12
C ARG A 194 15.44 -12.68 4.75
N GLY A 195 14.64 -12.42 3.73
CA GLY A 195 15.11 -12.08 2.38
C GLY A 195 15.99 -10.81 2.32
N TYR A 196 15.87 -9.94 3.32
CA TYR A 196 16.52 -8.63 3.37
C TYR A 196 17.80 -8.58 4.20
N ASN A 197 18.44 -9.72 4.49
CA ASN A 197 19.76 -9.75 5.17
C ASN A 197 20.88 -9.26 4.24
N ALA A 198 20.84 -7.98 3.86
CA ALA A 198 21.86 -7.29 3.07
C ALA A 198 22.68 -6.39 4.00
N PHE A 199 23.77 -6.94 4.60
CA PHE A 199 24.53 -6.27 5.65
C PHE A 199 25.03 -4.87 5.26
N LYS A 200 25.38 -4.63 4.00
CA LYS A 200 25.74 -3.31 3.49
C LYS A 200 24.59 -2.29 3.63
N GLU A 201 23.37 -2.71 3.31
CA GLU A 201 22.18 -1.84 3.42
C GLU A 201 21.74 -1.68 4.89
N LEU A 202 21.84 -2.74 5.70
CA LEU A 202 21.60 -2.67 7.15
C LEU A 202 22.59 -1.73 7.84
N TYR A 203 23.85 -1.68 7.37
CA TYR A 203 24.83 -0.74 7.89
C TYR A 203 24.54 0.70 7.50
N LYS A 204 23.97 0.93 6.31
CA LYS A 204 23.48 2.28 5.95
C LYS A 204 22.38 2.77 6.90
N ILE A 205 21.45 1.90 7.28
CA ILE A 205 20.41 2.25 8.27
C ILE A 205 21.07 2.68 9.58
N HIS A 206 22.08 1.95 10.04
CA HIS A 206 22.85 2.30 11.25
C HIS A 206 23.52 3.68 11.11
N LEU A 207 24.20 3.93 9.98
CA LEU A 207 24.87 5.20 9.71
C LEU A 207 23.91 6.41 9.59
N HIS A 208 22.63 6.16 9.27
CA HIS A 208 21.56 7.16 9.26
C HIS A 208 20.92 7.35 10.64
N GLU A 209 21.55 6.86 11.71
CA GLU A 209 21.02 6.94 13.09
C GLU A 209 19.61 6.31 13.20
N SER A 210 19.35 5.28 12.40
CA SER A 210 18.08 4.56 12.35
C SER A 210 18.26 3.13 12.83
N PHE A 211 17.15 2.48 13.13
CA PHE A 211 17.14 1.15 13.72
C PHE A 211 16.49 0.13 12.77
N PHE A 212 16.92 -1.11 12.86
CA PHE A 212 16.29 -2.19 12.12
C PHE A 212 16.02 -3.42 12.98
N VAL A 213 15.01 -4.16 12.59
CA VAL A 213 14.74 -5.53 13.06
C VAL A 213 14.60 -6.42 11.84
N VAL A 214 15.54 -7.35 11.65
CA VAL A 214 15.51 -8.29 10.53
C VAL A 214 15.55 -9.73 11.03
N ARG A 215 14.74 -10.61 10.42
CA ARG A 215 14.79 -12.02 10.72
C ARG A 215 16.10 -12.63 10.21
N ALA A 216 16.88 -13.26 11.09
CA ALA A 216 18.18 -13.84 10.78
C ALA A 216 18.09 -15.03 9.79
N LYS A 217 19.11 -15.19 8.97
CA LYS A 217 19.32 -16.41 8.19
C LYS A 217 19.84 -17.55 9.08
N LYS A 218 19.47 -18.81 8.77
CA LYS A 218 19.91 -19.97 9.53
C LYS A 218 21.43 -20.19 9.52
N ASN A 219 22.09 -19.76 8.44
CA ASN A 219 23.54 -19.90 8.21
C ASN A 219 24.34 -18.65 8.65
N LEU A 220 23.80 -17.82 9.54
CA LEU A 220 24.52 -16.67 10.07
C LEU A 220 25.70 -17.13 10.92
N GLN A 221 26.90 -16.64 10.62
CA GLN A 221 28.13 -16.90 11.37
C GLN A 221 28.42 -15.72 12.30
N PHE A 222 28.46 -16.00 13.59
CA PHE A 222 28.69 -14.98 14.61
C PHE A 222 29.38 -15.56 15.85
N LYS A 223 30.00 -14.66 16.63
CA LYS A 223 30.50 -14.92 17.97
C LYS A 223 29.65 -14.17 18.97
N CYS A 224 29.20 -14.85 20.02
CA CYS A 224 28.53 -14.20 21.14
C CYS A 224 29.58 -13.50 22.04
N ILE A 225 29.36 -12.23 22.32
CA ILE A 225 30.22 -11.39 23.17
C ILE A 225 29.63 -11.26 24.57
N ARG A 226 28.34 -11.11 24.67
CA ARG A 226 27.65 -10.90 25.94
C ARG A 226 26.25 -11.47 25.92
N TRP A 227 25.82 -12.12 27.02
CA TRP A 227 24.49 -12.68 27.23
C TRP A 227 23.73 -11.85 28.26
N ARG A 228 22.41 -11.69 28.04
CA ARG A 228 21.48 -11.19 29.07
C ARG A 228 20.98 -12.36 29.90
N ARG A 229 21.08 -12.28 31.24
CA ARG A 229 20.80 -13.42 32.14
C ARG A 229 19.32 -13.54 32.53
N ARG A 230 18.61 -12.43 32.70
CA ARG A 230 17.19 -12.43 33.07
C ARG A 230 16.35 -12.15 31.82
N LEU A 231 15.75 -13.20 31.28
CA LEU A 231 14.96 -13.13 30.06
C LEU A 231 13.47 -13.14 30.38
N PRO A 232 12.65 -12.33 29.71
CA PRO A 232 11.20 -12.42 29.80
C PRO A 232 10.67 -13.78 29.30
N LYS A 233 9.42 -14.10 29.65
CA LYS A 233 8.72 -15.27 29.08
C LYS A 233 8.82 -15.26 27.55
N ASN A 234 9.01 -16.43 26.96
CA ASN A 234 9.11 -16.65 25.50
C ASN A 234 10.38 -16.10 24.82
N VAL A 235 11.26 -15.40 25.53
CA VAL A 235 12.58 -15.02 25.01
C VAL A 235 13.58 -16.12 25.38
N LEU A 236 14.07 -16.83 24.39
CA LEU A 236 15.02 -17.95 24.56
C LEU A 236 16.48 -17.48 24.64
N THR A 237 16.81 -16.41 23.93
CA THR A 237 18.16 -15.83 23.91
C THR A 237 18.08 -14.34 23.66
N ASP A 238 18.92 -13.56 24.33
CA ASP A 238 19.17 -12.15 24.09
C ASP A 238 20.66 -11.90 24.28
N SER A 239 21.37 -11.64 23.20
CA SER A 239 22.83 -11.57 23.24
C SER A 239 23.37 -10.47 22.32
N VAL A 240 24.51 -9.92 22.69
CA VAL A 240 25.33 -9.07 21.82
C VAL A 240 26.28 -9.97 21.04
N ILE A 241 26.34 -9.78 19.75
CA ILE A 241 27.13 -10.61 18.83
C ILE A 241 28.03 -9.78 17.95
N GLU A 242 29.09 -10.40 17.46
CA GLU A 242 29.94 -9.92 16.36
C GLU A 242 29.87 -10.90 15.20
N LEU A 243 29.80 -10.39 13.98
CA LEU A 243 29.84 -11.21 12.78
C LEU A 243 31.24 -11.75 12.57
N THR A 244 31.38 -13.07 12.27
CA THR A 244 32.68 -13.74 12.11
C THR A 244 33.08 -13.99 10.67
N ASP A 245 32.09 -14.11 9.75
CA ASP A 245 32.37 -14.22 8.33
C ASP A 245 33.02 -12.92 7.80
N ILE A 246 34.16 -13.04 7.13
CA ILE A 246 35.01 -11.92 6.68
C ILE A 246 34.21 -10.94 5.82
N ILE A 247 33.40 -11.46 4.86
CA ILE A 247 32.65 -10.63 3.91
C ILE A 247 31.52 -9.86 4.60
N THR A 248 30.80 -10.52 5.50
CA THR A 248 29.68 -9.89 6.22
C THR A 248 30.18 -8.91 7.25
N ARG A 249 31.27 -9.21 7.95
CA ARG A 249 31.91 -8.31 8.90
C ARG A 249 32.45 -7.04 8.24
N GLN A 250 33.04 -7.12 7.05
CA GLN A 250 33.44 -5.93 6.30
C GLN A 250 32.26 -5.05 5.90
N LYS A 251 31.10 -5.63 5.64
CA LYS A 251 29.88 -4.91 5.28
C LYS A 251 29.12 -4.32 6.48
N TYR A 252 29.28 -4.91 7.65
CA TYR A 252 28.71 -4.46 8.92
C TYR A 252 29.71 -4.72 10.05
N PRO A 253 30.60 -3.76 10.32
CA PRO A 253 31.71 -3.96 11.28
C PRO A 253 31.27 -3.86 12.75
N GLU A 254 30.12 -3.25 13.01
CA GLU A 254 29.63 -2.99 14.36
C GLU A 254 28.96 -4.21 14.99
N ARG A 255 28.83 -4.15 16.32
CA ARG A 255 28.11 -5.17 17.09
C ARG A 255 26.62 -5.13 16.78
N LEU A 256 26.03 -6.32 16.81
CA LEU A 256 24.60 -6.52 16.65
C LEU A 256 24.01 -7.18 17.91
N ARG A 257 22.73 -7.03 18.07
CA ARG A 257 21.97 -7.77 19.06
C ARG A 257 21.18 -8.87 18.38
N LEU A 258 21.24 -10.08 18.96
CA LEU A 258 20.52 -11.26 18.51
C LEU A 258 19.49 -11.63 19.58
N VAL A 259 18.21 -11.65 19.20
CA VAL A 259 17.10 -12.04 20.06
C VAL A 259 16.42 -13.28 19.48
N LYS A 260 16.35 -14.38 20.26
CA LYS A 260 15.59 -15.56 19.91
C LYS A 260 14.29 -15.59 20.71
N TYR A 261 13.16 -15.63 20.00
CA TYR A 261 11.82 -15.55 20.56
C TYR A 261 10.97 -16.74 20.10
N ARG A 262 10.18 -17.33 21.01
CA ARG A 262 9.21 -18.39 20.70
C ARG A 262 7.81 -17.80 20.70
N ASP A 263 7.14 -17.87 19.57
CA ASP A 263 5.72 -17.53 19.44
C ASP A 263 4.88 -18.76 19.82
N GLU A 264 4.23 -18.72 20.97
CA GLU A 264 3.38 -19.82 21.46
C GLU A 264 2.16 -20.04 20.57
N ASN A 265 1.60 -18.98 19.97
CA ASN A 265 0.40 -19.09 19.13
C ASN A 265 0.68 -19.82 17.79
N GLN A 266 1.90 -19.67 17.27
CA GLN A 266 2.32 -20.28 16.01
C GLN A 266 3.21 -21.53 16.24
N ASP A 267 3.53 -21.86 17.50
CA ASP A 267 4.53 -22.85 17.90
C ASP A 267 5.84 -22.76 17.07
N ARG A 268 6.35 -21.54 16.97
CA ARG A 268 7.47 -21.23 16.08
C ARG A 268 8.51 -20.35 16.75
N GLU A 269 9.78 -20.64 16.42
CA GLU A 269 10.91 -19.83 16.87
C GLU A 269 11.33 -18.83 15.80
N PHE A 270 11.61 -17.62 16.23
CA PHE A 270 12.15 -16.54 15.43
C PHE A 270 13.48 -16.08 15.99
N VAL A 271 14.41 -15.78 15.11
CA VAL A 271 15.70 -15.19 15.48
C VAL A 271 15.79 -13.84 14.79
N PHE A 272 15.95 -12.79 15.57
CA PHE A 272 16.03 -11.40 15.10
C PHE A 272 17.44 -10.86 15.26
N LEU A 273 17.90 -10.10 14.28
CA LEU A 273 19.08 -9.23 14.37
C LEU A 273 18.62 -7.78 14.41
N THR A 274 19.27 -6.99 15.24
CA THR A 274 18.94 -5.57 15.38
C THR A 274 20.15 -4.76 15.87
N ASN A 275 20.18 -3.46 15.55
CA ASN A 275 21.06 -2.46 16.17
C ASN A 275 20.34 -1.64 17.25
N ALA A 276 19.06 -1.93 17.54
CA ALA A 276 18.27 -1.27 18.57
C ALA A 276 18.55 -1.86 19.96
N PHE A 277 19.65 -1.45 20.57
CA PHE A 277 20.07 -1.93 21.90
C PHE A 277 19.21 -1.40 23.04
N HIS A 278 18.53 -0.29 22.86
CA HIS A 278 17.67 0.38 23.82
C HIS A 278 16.30 -0.27 24.00
N LEU A 279 15.81 -1.02 22.98
CA LEU A 279 14.54 -1.72 23.06
C LEU A 279 14.63 -2.95 23.96
N THR A 280 13.50 -3.35 24.55
CA THR A 280 13.35 -4.66 25.20
C THR A 280 13.25 -5.77 24.16
N SER A 281 13.49 -7.02 24.55
CA SER A 281 13.37 -8.18 23.66
C SER A 281 11.93 -8.42 23.20
N LEU A 282 10.95 -8.05 24.03
CA LEU A 282 9.53 -8.16 23.71
C LEU A 282 9.10 -7.09 22.69
N GLU A 283 9.57 -5.85 22.82
CA GLU A 283 9.32 -4.80 21.82
C GLU A 283 9.89 -5.18 20.45
N ILE A 284 11.10 -5.79 20.40
CA ILE A 284 11.67 -6.30 19.14
C ILE A 284 10.78 -7.37 18.51
N ALA A 285 10.25 -8.31 19.32
CA ALA A 285 9.33 -9.33 18.85
C ALA A 285 8.01 -8.74 18.37
N GLU A 286 7.48 -7.74 19.07
CA GLU A 286 6.24 -7.04 18.72
C GLU A 286 6.38 -6.25 17.41
N LEU A 287 7.48 -5.52 17.21
CA LEU A 287 7.78 -4.85 15.95
C LEU A 287 7.75 -5.85 14.79
N TYR A 288 8.41 -6.99 14.94
CA TYR A 288 8.41 -8.01 13.89
C TYR A 288 7.04 -8.64 13.66
N LYS A 289 6.27 -8.87 14.73
CA LYS A 289 4.92 -9.41 14.65
C LYS A 289 4.02 -8.52 13.78
N ASN A 290 4.15 -7.20 13.88
CA ASN A 290 3.33 -6.27 13.12
C ASN A 290 3.76 -6.15 11.64
N ARG A 291 4.91 -6.69 11.23
CA ARG A 291 5.36 -6.69 9.84
C ARG A 291 4.34 -7.28 8.86
N TRP A 292 3.53 -8.26 9.29
CA TRP A 292 2.55 -8.89 8.42
C TRP A 292 1.47 -7.93 7.88
N GLN A 293 1.31 -6.74 8.46
CA GLN A 293 0.38 -5.72 7.97
C GLN A 293 0.69 -5.31 6.52
N VAL A 294 1.96 -5.29 6.11
CA VAL A 294 2.33 -5.02 4.71
C VAL A 294 1.83 -6.12 3.76
N GLU A 295 1.77 -7.37 4.22
CA GLU A 295 1.21 -8.48 3.43
C GLU A 295 -0.30 -8.34 3.26
N LEU A 296 -1.01 -7.85 4.29
CA LEU A 296 -2.44 -7.51 4.18
C LEU A 296 -2.66 -6.36 3.19
N PHE A 297 -1.82 -5.33 3.21
CA PHE A 297 -1.88 -4.26 2.23
C PHE A 297 -1.70 -4.80 0.80
N PHE A 298 -0.73 -5.70 0.55
CA PHE A 298 -0.56 -6.33 -0.75
C PHE A 298 -1.76 -7.21 -1.16
N LYS A 299 -2.32 -7.96 -0.21
CA LYS A 299 -3.54 -8.73 -0.44
C LYS A 299 -4.68 -7.80 -0.89
N TRP A 300 -4.80 -6.68 -0.20
CA TRP A 300 -5.80 -5.67 -0.47
C TRP A 300 -5.64 -5.06 -1.89
N LEU A 301 -4.42 -4.60 -2.26
CA LEU A 301 -4.13 -4.11 -3.61
C LEU A 301 -4.49 -5.13 -4.69
N LYS A 302 -4.10 -6.39 -4.49
CA LYS A 302 -4.32 -7.44 -5.48
C LYS A 302 -5.79 -7.83 -5.64
N GLN A 303 -6.54 -7.85 -4.56
CA GLN A 303 -7.92 -8.33 -4.57
C GLN A 303 -8.90 -7.24 -4.97
N HIS A 304 -8.73 -6.02 -4.46
CA HIS A 304 -9.73 -4.97 -4.58
C HIS A 304 -9.40 -3.92 -5.64
N LEU A 305 -8.13 -3.68 -5.93
CA LEU A 305 -7.74 -2.68 -6.94
C LEU A 305 -7.24 -3.28 -8.25
N LYS A 306 -7.49 -4.59 -8.45
CA LYS A 306 -7.30 -5.29 -9.72
C LYS A 306 -5.90 -5.20 -10.34
N ILE A 307 -4.86 -5.06 -9.51
CA ILE A 307 -3.49 -5.04 -10.03
C ILE A 307 -2.97 -6.43 -10.46
N LYS A 308 -3.78 -7.49 -10.34
CA LYS A 308 -3.47 -8.82 -10.90
C LYS A 308 -3.63 -8.89 -12.42
N LYS A 309 -4.55 -8.07 -12.98
CA LYS A 309 -4.80 -7.95 -14.42
C LYS A 309 -4.58 -6.52 -14.84
N PHE A 310 -3.55 -6.27 -15.63
CA PHE A 310 -3.28 -4.93 -16.12
C PHE A 310 -4.13 -4.59 -17.35
N TRP A 311 -4.58 -3.35 -17.41
CA TRP A 311 -5.42 -2.81 -18.50
C TRP A 311 -4.61 -2.29 -19.69
N GLY A 312 -3.28 -2.29 -19.57
CA GLY A 312 -2.32 -1.99 -20.63
C GLY A 312 -1.09 -2.86 -20.49
N THR A 313 -0.37 -3.07 -21.59
CA THR A 313 0.74 -4.02 -21.69
C THR A 313 2.12 -3.38 -21.58
N THR A 314 2.22 -2.06 -21.73
CA THR A 314 3.47 -1.32 -21.62
C THR A 314 3.87 -1.12 -20.16
N GLU A 315 5.16 -0.94 -19.91
CA GLU A 315 5.67 -0.60 -18.57
C GLU A 315 4.99 0.66 -18.02
N ASN A 316 4.82 1.65 -18.86
CA ASN A 316 4.17 2.92 -18.53
C ASN A 316 2.73 2.71 -18.04
N ALA A 317 1.92 1.93 -18.77
CA ALA A 317 0.54 1.61 -18.40
C ALA A 317 0.46 0.85 -17.06
N VAL A 318 1.38 -0.08 -16.83
CA VAL A 318 1.47 -0.85 -15.58
C VAL A 318 1.80 0.07 -14.40
N ARG A 319 2.78 0.98 -14.57
CA ARG A 319 3.15 1.96 -13.54
C ARG A 319 1.99 2.91 -13.21
N ILE A 320 1.30 3.42 -14.22
CA ILE A 320 0.10 4.26 -14.04
C ILE A 320 -0.96 3.51 -13.24
N GLN A 321 -1.27 2.26 -13.60
CA GLN A 321 -2.32 1.50 -12.91
C GLN A 321 -1.96 1.18 -11.46
N ILE A 322 -0.71 0.83 -11.15
CA ILE A 322 -0.24 0.59 -9.76
C ILE A 322 -0.32 1.89 -8.96
N SER A 323 0.17 3.01 -9.52
CA SER A 323 0.11 4.32 -8.86
C SER A 323 -1.33 4.74 -8.58
N THR A 324 -2.25 4.55 -9.55
CA THR A 324 -3.68 4.83 -9.37
C THR A 324 -4.30 3.94 -8.28
N ALA A 325 -3.87 2.69 -8.16
CA ALA A 325 -4.32 1.80 -7.09
C ALA A 325 -3.88 2.31 -5.70
N ILE A 326 -2.65 2.80 -5.58
CA ILE A 326 -2.15 3.40 -4.34
C ILE A 326 -2.90 4.71 -4.02
N ILE A 327 -3.17 5.55 -5.03
CA ILE A 327 -3.99 6.77 -4.87
C ILE A 327 -5.38 6.40 -4.34
N SER A 328 -6.03 5.39 -4.93
CA SER A 328 -7.35 4.93 -4.51
C SER A 328 -7.34 4.39 -3.08
N TYR A 329 -6.28 3.67 -2.68
CA TYR A 329 -6.09 3.23 -1.30
C TYR A 329 -5.99 4.39 -0.33
N CYS A 330 -5.11 5.35 -0.62
CA CYS A 330 -4.90 6.52 0.22
C CYS A 330 -6.16 7.39 0.32
N LEU A 331 -6.91 7.52 -0.79
CA LEU A 331 -8.19 8.22 -0.80
C LEU A 331 -9.18 7.58 0.17
N VAL A 332 -9.35 6.24 0.12
CA VAL A 332 -10.25 5.53 1.04
C VAL A 332 -9.78 5.68 2.49
N ALA A 333 -8.48 5.63 2.76
CA ALA A 333 -7.92 5.84 4.08
C ALA A 333 -8.20 7.27 4.61
N ILE A 334 -8.06 8.29 3.77
CA ILE A 334 -8.37 9.69 4.10
C ILE A 334 -9.87 9.83 4.42
N VAL A 335 -10.75 9.29 3.58
CA VAL A 335 -12.20 9.34 3.77
C VAL A 335 -12.61 8.62 5.06
N GLN A 336 -12.03 7.45 5.33
CA GLN A 336 -12.27 6.68 6.55
C GLN A 336 -11.93 7.50 7.79
N HIS A 337 -10.79 8.17 7.79
CA HIS A 337 -10.34 9.01 8.89
C HIS A 337 -11.24 10.26 9.05
N ASP A 338 -11.40 11.06 7.98
CA ASP A 338 -12.10 12.36 8.04
C ASP A 338 -13.58 12.21 8.39
N MET A 339 -14.18 11.08 8.04
CA MET A 339 -15.57 10.76 8.38
C MET A 339 -15.70 9.90 9.65
N GLN A 340 -14.57 9.55 10.31
CA GLN A 340 -14.55 8.70 11.51
C GLN A 340 -15.33 7.39 11.33
N LEU A 341 -15.13 6.74 10.17
CA LEU A 341 -15.89 5.54 9.82
C LEU A 341 -15.43 4.33 10.65
N LYS A 342 -16.39 3.63 11.25
CA LYS A 342 -16.14 2.40 12.03
C LYS A 342 -16.04 1.13 11.16
N ARG A 343 -16.17 1.25 9.85
CA ARG A 343 -16.04 0.14 8.90
C ARG A 343 -14.58 -0.08 8.54
N SER A 344 -14.20 -1.32 8.30
CA SER A 344 -12.89 -1.65 7.74
C SER A 344 -12.76 -1.12 6.31
N THR A 345 -11.54 -0.86 5.87
CA THR A 345 -11.23 -0.48 4.48
C THR A 345 -11.80 -1.49 3.47
N TYR A 346 -11.84 -2.78 3.83
CA TYR A 346 -12.46 -3.84 3.04
C TYR A 346 -13.96 -3.60 2.82
N GLU A 347 -14.73 -3.37 3.90
CA GLU A 347 -16.17 -3.11 3.84
C GLU A 347 -16.48 -1.86 3.02
N ILE A 348 -15.68 -0.79 3.21
CA ILE A 348 -15.82 0.47 2.46
C ILE A 348 -15.69 0.20 0.95
N LEU A 349 -14.69 -0.57 0.53
CA LEU A 349 -14.51 -0.88 -0.89
C LEU A 349 -15.61 -1.76 -1.46
N GLN A 350 -16.11 -2.74 -0.71
CA GLN A 350 -17.24 -3.56 -1.15
C GLN A 350 -18.48 -2.70 -1.39
N ILE A 351 -18.77 -1.79 -0.46
CA ILE A 351 -19.86 -0.82 -0.61
C ILE A 351 -19.64 0.07 -1.83
N LEU A 352 -18.44 0.65 -1.98
CA LEU A 352 -18.12 1.51 -3.13
C LEU A 352 -18.24 0.77 -4.45
N SER A 353 -17.90 -0.52 -4.49
CA SER A 353 -17.92 -1.29 -5.75
C SER A 353 -19.31 -1.37 -6.41
N ILE A 354 -20.37 -1.16 -5.67
CA ILE A 354 -21.75 -1.21 -6.15
C ILE A 354 -22.47 0.14 -6.12
N SER A 355 -21.94 1.15 -5.39
CA SER A 355 -22.68 2.38 -5.09
C SER A 355 -22.08 3.65 -5.69
N LEU A 356 -21.01 3.59 -6.48
CA LEU A 356 -20.31 4.78 -7.03
C LEU A 356 -21.23 5.74 -7.80
N THR A 357 -22.28 5.22 -8.41
CA THR A 357 -23.24 5.99 -9.23
C THR A 357 -24.54 6.29 -8.51
N ASP A 358 -24.63 6.07 -7.21
CA ASP A 358 -25.76 6.43 -6.36
C ASP A 358 -25.63 7.86 -5.86
N LYS A 359 -26.74 8.47 -5.47
CA LYS A 359 -26.78 9.84 -4.93
C LYS A 359 -26.94 9.86 -3.39
N THR A 360 -26.43 8.84 -2.74
CA THR A 360 -26.42 8.74 -1.28
C THR A 360 -25.26 9.54 -0.69
N CYS A 361 -25.46 10.17 0.46
CA CYS A 361 -24.37 10.81 1.19
C CYS A 361 -23.37 9.76 1.67
N LEU A 362 -22.05 10.01 1.53
CA LEU A 362 -20.99 9.07 1.95
C LEU A 362 -21.15 8.65 3.41
N LYS A 363 -21.54 9.56 4.30
CA LYS A 363 -21.73 9.24 5.72
C LYS A 363 -22.86 8.24 5.93
N GLU A 364 -24.03 8.45 5.30
CA GLU A 364 -25.17 7.53 5.34
C GLU A 364 -24.82 6.18 4.73
N LEU A 365 -24.10 6.19 3.59
CA LEU A 365 -23.69 4.99 2.87
C LEU A 365 -22.80 4.07 3.74
N PHE A 366 -21.94 4.65 4.58
CA PHE A 366 -21.00 3.89 5.41
C PHE A 366 -21.49 3.67 6.84
N GLU A 367 -22.60 4.23 7.27
CA GLU A 367 -23.20 3.88 8.56
C GLU A 367 -23.61 2.39 8.60
N LYS A 368 -23.39 1.75 9.75
CA LYS A 368 -23.90 0.39 9.96
C LYS A 368 -25.38 0.46 10.27
N THR A 369 -26.19 -0.23 9.49
CA THR A 369 -27.61 -0.38 9.78
C THR A 369 -27.76 -1.14 11.11
N ASN A 370 -28.38 -0.50 12.09
CA ASN A 370 -28.67 -1.14 13.37
C ASN A 370 -29.96 -1.95 13.20
N PHE A 371 -29.86 -3.25 12.98
CA PHE A 371 -31.03 -4.13 12.76
C PHE A 371 -32.05 -4.12 13.91
N ASN A 372 -31.62 -3.71 15.12
CA ASN A 372 -32.53 -3.54 16.24
C ASN A 372 -33.52 -2.38 16.01
N ASN A 373 -33.11 -1.31 15.33
CA ASN A 373 -34.00 -0.20 14.99
C ASN A 373 -35.00 -0.56 13.89
N VAL A 374 -34.69 -1.53 13.03
CA VAL A 374 -35.63 -1.99 11.99
C VAL A 374 -36.81 -2.74 12.59
N LYS A 375 -36.59 -3.53 13.67
CA LYS A 375 -37.66 -4.17 14.42
C LYS A 375 -38.55 -3.15 15.12
N GLU A 376 -37.97 -2.13 15.74
CA GLU A 376 -38.73 -1.04 16.36
C GLU A 376 -39.52 -0.21 15.33
N LEU A 377 -38.92 0.08 14.15
CA LEU A 377 -39.62 0.79 13.08
C LEU A 377 -40.77 -0.07 12.51
N ASN A 378 -40.57 -1.36 12.31
CA ASN A 378 -41.60 -2.25 11.82
C ASN A 378 -42.74 -2.45 12.84
N SER A 379 -42.44 -2.49 14.14
CA SER A 379 -43.46 -2.50 15.19
C SER A 379 -44.25 -1.18 15.26
N PHE A 380 -43.64 -0.04 14.90
CA PHE A 380 -44.32 1.26 14.79
C PHE A 380 -45.15 1.42 13.53
N LEU A 381 -44.70 0.85 12.39
CA LEU A 381 -45.39 0.97 11.11
C LEU A 381 -46.48 -0.12 10.92
N PHE A 382 -46.37 -1.24 11.61
CA PHE A 382 -47.29 -2.37 11.51
C PHE A 382 -47.55 -2.99 12.91
N PRO A 383 -48.27 -2.25 13.81
CA PRO A 383 -48.57 -2.80 15.12
C PRO A 383 -49.50 -4.01 14.96
N GLY A 384 -49.02 -5.19 15.37
CA GLY A 384 -49.81 -6.45 15.33
C GLY A 384 -49.48 -7.44 14.23
N LEU A 385 -48.45 -7.24 13.43
CA LEU A 385 -48.05 -8.18 12.36
C LEU A 385 -46.95 -9.20 12.82
N PHE A 386 -46.42 -9.02 14.01
CA PHE A 386 -45.26 -9.79 14.54
C PHE A 386 -45.47 -10.27 15.99
N ASP A 387 -46.73 -10.27 16.49
CA ASP A 387 -47.09 -10.91 17.77
C ASP A 387 -47.48 -12.38 17.54
#